data_51d802e2ac64f99c097dd48d020ba872
#
_entry.id   51d802e2ac64f99c097dd48d020ba872
#
_cell.length_a   1.000
_cell.length_b   1.000
_cell.length_c   1.000
_cell.angle_alpha   90.00
_cell.angle_beta   90.00
_cell.angle_gamma   90.00
#
_symmetry.space_group_name_H-M   'P 1'
#
loop_
_entity.id
_entity.type
_entity.pdbx_description
1 polymer ?
#
loop_
_entity_poly.entity_id
_entity_poly.type
_entity_poly.pdbx_seq_one_letter_code
_entity_poly.pdbx_strand_id
1 'polypeptide(L)'
;MVAGIAPLSRRYAPYKLAALVEVAEEYGFPAERVLRGTRLSKSQLDDPGTTTTIEQYLRAADNASALCDNPELPFGIGRRLHLSAYGLYGFALLCSPTVRDGFSLAVRYHSLATPIFSIRWRETAENFIWFFPDV
;
A
#
# COMPACT_ATOMS: atom_id res chain seq x y z
N MET A 1 16.58 2.02 14.04
CA MET A 1 16.27 3.23 13.25
C MET A 1 14.82 3.15 12.88
N VAL A 2 13.98 4.05 13.34
CA VAL A 2 12.57 4.12 12.98
C VAL A 2 12.50 4.81 11.62
N ALA A 3 11.97 4.13 10.60
CA ALA A 3 11.67 4.79 9.33
C ALA A 3 10.56 5.81 9.60
N GLY A 4 10.88 7.08 9.52
CA GLY A 4 9.90 8.16 9.70
C GLY A 4 8.83 8.13 8.61
N ILE A 5 7.67 8.70 8.91
CA ILE A 5 6.60 8.92 7.93
C ILE A 5 7.16 9.78 6.80
N ALA A 6 6.94 9.35 5.55
CA ALA A 6 7.40 10.12 4.40
C ALA A 6 6.62 11.44 4.29
N PRO A 7 7.26 12.52 3.76
CA PRO A 7 6.56 13.78 3.54
C PRO A 7 5.31 13.60 2.68
N LEU A 8 4.22 14.30 3.01
CA LEU A 8 2.95 14.27 2.27
C LEU A 8 3.10 14.68 0.79
N SER A 9 4.13 15.45 0.48
CA SER A 9 4.48 15.87 -0.89
C SER A 9 5.07 14.75 -1.76
N ARG A 10 5.45 13.60 -1.16
CA ARG A 10 6.04 12.50 -1.91
C ARG A 10 5.02 11.87 -2.85
N ARG A 11 5.49 11.50 -4.04
CA ARG A 11 4.69 10.87 -5.09
C ARG A 11 4.97 9.37 -5.17
N TYR A 12 3.91 8.62 -5.45
CA TYR A 12 3.92 7.16 -5.54
C TYR A 12 3.25 6.70 -6.82
N ALA A 13 3.62 5.54 -7.32
CA ALA A 13 2.90 4.89 -8.42
C ALA A 13 1.45 4.57 -8.01
N PRO A 14 0.49 4.61 -8.94
CA PRO A 14 -0.94 4.52 -8.64
C PRO A 14 -1.43 3.11 -8.28
N TYR A 15 -0.60 2.07 -8.37
CA TYR A 15 -1.00 0.67 -8.27
C TYR A 15 -1.83 0.31 -7.02
N LYS A 16 -1.57 0.95 -5.87
CA LYS A 16 -2.38 0.71 -4.65
C LYS A 16 -3.78 1.28 -4.78
N LEU A 17 -3.90 2.46 -5.39
CA LEU A 17 -5.18 3.08 -5.70
C LEU A 17 -5.94 2.28 -6.75
N ALA A 18 -5.25 1.79 -7.78
CA ALA A 18 -5.83 0.92 -8.79
C ALA A 18 -6.38 -0.36 -8.14
N ALA A 19 -5.61 -1.06 -7.31
CA ALA A 19 -6.05 -2.24 -6.59
C ALA A 19 -7.28 -1.97 -5.69
N LEU A 20 -7.30 -0.84 -5.00
CA LEU A 20 -8.45 -0.43 -4.17
C LEU A 20 -9.71 -0.23 -5.02
N VAL A 21 -9.59 0.48 -6.15
CA VAL A 21 -10.73 0.73 -7.07
C VAL A 21 -11.23 -0.57 -7.67
N GLU A 22 -10.35 -1.42 -8.19
CA GLU A 22 -10.73 -2.72 -8.78
C GLU A 22 -11.49 -3.60 -7.80
N VAL A 23 -11.01 -3.71 -6.55
CA VAL A 23 -11.71 -4.50 -5.54
C VAL A 23 -13.05 -3.88 -5.19
N ALA A 24 -13.14 -2.56 -5.05
CA ALA A 24 -14.41 -1.89 -4.79
C ALA A 24 -15.42 -2.10 -5.92
N GLU A 25 -14.98 -2.11 -7.18
CA GLU A 25 -15.84 -2.42 -8.34
C GLU A 25 -16.37 -3.87 -8.30
N GLU A 26 -15.58 -4.84 -7.82
CA GLU A 26 -16.05 -6.21 -7.62
C GLU A 26 -17.19 -6.30 -6.57
N TYR A 27 -17.18 -5.39 -5.60
CA TYR A 27 -18.27 -5.24 -4.64
C TYR A 27 -19.43 -4.35 -5.15
N GLY A 28 -19.39 -3.91 -6.42
CA GLY A 28 -20.45 -3.13 -7.07
C GLY A 28 -20.36 -1.62 -6.85
N PHE A 29 -19.23 -1.10 -6.38
CA PHE A 29 -19.02 0.33 -6.16
C PHE A 29 -18.23 0.93 -7.31
N PRO A 30 -18.79 1.89 -8.09
CA PRO A 30 -18.10 2.46 -9.25
C PRO A 30 -16.90 3.31 -8.83
N ALA A 31 -15.86 3.30 -9.69
CA ALA A 31 -14.61 4.02 -9.48
C ALA A 31 -14.79 5.49 -9.09
N GLU A 32 -15.77 6.18 -9.70
CA GLU A 32 -16.04 7.60 -9.46
C GLU A 32 -16.46 7.88 -8.01
N ARG A 33 -17.15 6.94 -7.38
CA ARG A 33 -17.54 7.06 -5.98
C ARG A 33 -16.34 6.87 -5.05
N VAL A 34 -15.49 5.89 -5.35
CA VAL A 34 -14.27 5.59 -4.59
C VAL A 34 -13.27 6.75 -4.74
N LEU A 35 -13.10 7.28 -5.94
CA LEU A 35 -12.16 8.35 -6.23
C LEU A 35 -12.67 9.77 -5.92
N ARG A 36 -13.88 9.90 -5.37
CA ARG A 36 -14.46 11.22 -5.07
C ARG A 36 -13.53 12.05 -4.19
N GLY A 37 -13.21 13.28 -4.65
CA GLY A 37 -12.36 14.23 -3.93
C GLY A 37 -10.85 13.97 -4.06
N THR A 38 -10.42 12.93 -4.77
CA THR A 38 -8.99 12.66 -5.04
C THR A 38 -8.44 13.46 -6.23
N ARG A 39 -9.30 13.99 -7.10
CA ARG A 39 -8.95 14.60 -8.38
C ARG A 39 -8.28 13.63 -9.35
N LEU A 40 -8.57 12.33 -9.21
CA LEU A 40 -8.11 11.28 -10.10
C LEU A 40 -9.30 10.63 -10.78
N SER A 41 -9.08 10.16 -12.01
CA SER A 41 -10.00 9.28 -12.74
C SER A 41 -9.44 7.87 -12.82
N LYS A 42 -10.29 6.88 -13.10
CA LYS A 42 -9.87 5.50 -13.30
C LYS A 42 -8.81 5.39 -14.42
N SER A 43 -9.01 6.07 -15.54
CA SER A 43 -8.06 6.05 -16.67
C SER A 43 -6.66 6.56 -16.31
N GLN A 44 -6.56 7.48 -15.35
CA GLN A 44 -5.26 7.93 -14.86
C GLN A 44 -4.56 6.88 -14.00
N LEU A 45 -5.31 5.98 -13.33
CA LEU A 45 -4.70 4.90 -12.56
C LEU A 45 -4.04 3.84 -13.44
N ASP A 46 -4.50 3.71 -14.68
CA ASP A 46 -3.95 2.80 -15.69
C ASP A 46 -2.74 3.40 -16.45
N ASP A 47 -2.49 4.70 -16.28
CA ASP A 47 -1.37 5.40 -16.92
C ASP A 47 -0.10 5.27 -16.08
N PRO A 48 0.99 4.64 -16.61
CA PRO A 48 2.27 4.51 -15.91
C PRO A 48 2.93 5.85 -15.55
N GLY A 49 2.58 6.94 -16.25
CA GLY A 49 3.08 8.29 -15.97
C GLY A 49 2.38 8.96 -14.79
N THR A 50 1.24 8.44 -14.35
CA THR A 50 0.49 8.99 -13.23
C THR A 50 1.20 8.74 -11.91
N THR A 51 1.25 9.77 -11.08
CA THR A 51 1.74 9.67 -9.70
C THR A 51 0.66 10.13 -8.72
N THR A 52 0.62 9.51 -7.56
CA THR A 52 -0.38 9.76 -6.52
C THR A 52 0.27 10.19 -5.21
N THR A 53 -0.52 10.78 -4.32
CA THR A 53 -0.10 11.14 -2.96
C THR A 53 -0.75 10.22 -1.92
N ILE A 54 -0.21 10.23 -0.71
CA ILE A 54 -0.81 9.53 0.43
C ILE A 54 -2.21 10.06 0.71
N GLU A 55 -2.41 11.38 0.64
CA GLU A 55 -3.72 12.00 0.88
C GLU A 55 -4.78 11.50 -0.10
N GLN A 56 -4.41 11.35 -1.38
CA GLN A 56 -5.31 10.78 -2.39
C GLN A 56 -5.66 9.33 -2.07
N TYR A 57 -4.67 8.52 -1.64
CA TYR A 57 -4.90 7.13 -1.24
C TYR A 57 -5.81 7.05 -0.01
N LEU A 58 -5.52 7.81 1.05
CA LEU A 58 -6.33 7.82 2.27
C LEU A 58 -7.77 8.28 1.99
N ARG A 59 -7.94 9.31 1.18
CA ARG A 59 -9.26 9.79 0.76
C ARG A 59 -10.06 8.69 0.04
N ALA A 60 -9.44 7.98 -0.89
CA ALA A 60 -10.10 6.88 -1.59
C ALA A 60 -10.41 5.70 -0.65
N ALA A 61 -9.51 5.39 0.29
CA ALA A 61 -9.73 4.35 1.29
C ALA A 61 -10.91 4.69 2.22
N ASP A 62 -11.00 5.94 2.68
CA ASP A 62 -12.14 6.43 3.47
C ASP A 62 -13.45 6.31 2.69
N ASN A 63 -13.45 6.72 1.42
CA ASN A 63 -14.62 6.60 0.56
C ASN A 63 -15.03 5.13 0.38
N ALA A 64 -14.09 4.24 0.11
CA ALA A 64 -14.36 2.82 -0.06
C ALA A 64 -14.93 2.19 1.23
N SER A 65 -14.36 2.52 2.38
CA SER A 65 -14.83 2.06 3.69
C SER A 65 -16.24 2.58 4.01
N ALA A 66 -16.55 3.82 3.62
CA ALA A 66 -17.89 4.38 3.80
C ALA A 66 -18.94 3.78 2.84
N LEU A 67 -18.51 3.25 1.70
CA LEU A 67 -19.39 2.62 0.72
C LEU A 67 -19.65 1.14 0.99
N CYS A 68 -18.66 0.45 1.52
CA CYS A 68 -18.64 -1.00 1.69
C CYS A 68 -18.43 -1.36 3.16
N ASP A 69 -19.50 -1.86 3.80
CA ASP A 69 -19.45 -2.35 5.19
C ASP A 69 -18.99 -3.83 5.28
N ASN A 70 -18.23 -4.29 4.28
CA ASN A 70 -17.71 -5.65 4.26
C ASN A 70 -16.28 -5.68 4.80
N PRO A 71 -16.02 -6.39 5.92
CA PRO A 71 -14.69 -6.50 6.50
C PRO A 71 -13.65 -7.22 5.61
N GLU A 72 -14.10 -7.91 4.55
CA GLU A 72 -13.22 -8.57 3.58
C GLU A 72 -12.60 -7.60 2.56
N LEU A 73 -13.11 -6.38 2.41
CA LEU A 73 -12.59 -5.40 1.44
C LEU A 73 -11.07 -5.16 1.60
N PRO A 74 -10.52 -4.88 2.79
CA PRO A 74 -9.08 -4.68 2.96
C PRO A 74 -8.25 -5.91 2.60
N PHE A 75 -8.75 -7.11 2.90
CA PHE A 75 -8.07 -8.37 2.54
C PHE A 75 -8.08 -8.61 1.03
N GLY A 76 -9.17 -8.25 0.34
CA GLY A 76 -9.25 -8.27 -1.12
C GLY A 76 -8.18 -7.40 -1.77
N ILE A 77 -8.00 -6.18 -1.25
CA ILE A 77 -6.95 -5.26 -1.70
C ILE A 77 -5.56 -5.86 -1.45
N GLY A 78 -5.32 -6.36 -0.24
CA GLY A 78 -4.03 -6.98 0.12
C GLY A 78 -3.65 -8.14 -0.79
N ARG A 79 -4.60 -8.99 -1.18
CA ARG A 79 -4.38 -10.11 -2.12
C ARG A 79 -3.93 -9.68 -3.51
N ARG A 80 -4.27 -8.47 -3.95
CA ARG A 80 -3.86 -7.93 -5.26
C ARG A 80 -2.48 -7.28 -5.23
N LEU A 81 -1.99 -6.91 -4.07
CA LEU A 81 -0.73 -6.20 -3.90
C LEU A 81 0.46 -7.18 -3.82
N HIS A 82 0.86 -7.73 -4.96
CA HIS A 82 2.06 -8.59 -5.05
C HIS A 82 3.34 -7.77 -4.86
N LEU A 83 4.41 -8.40 -4.35
CA LEU A 83 5.69 -7.73 -4.13
C LEU A 83 6.25 -7.09 -5.41
N SER A 84 6.06 -7.72 -6.56
CA SER A 84 6.49 -7.19 -7.87
C SER A 84 5.86 -5.84 -8.23
N ALA A 85 4.67 -5.53 -7.70
CA ALA A 85 4.01 -4.24 -7.92
C ALA A 85 4.72 -3.06 -7.24
N TYR A 86 5.63 -3.35 -6.30
CA TYR A 86 6.40 -2.33 -5.57
C TYR A 86 7.71 -1.93 -6.26
N GLY A 87 7.87 -2.27 -7.54
CA GLY A 87 9.05 -1.91 -8.34
C GLY A 87 10.35 -2.43 -7.73
N LEU A 88 11.42 -1.61 -7.78
CA LEU A 88 12.75 -2.01 -7.28
C LEU A 88 12.74 -2.45 -5.82
N TYR A 89 11.91 -1.84 -4.97
CA TYR A 89 11.77 -2.26 -3.58
C TYR A 89 11.25 -3.70 -3.47
N GLY A 90 10.19 -4.03 -4.20
CA GLY A 90 9.64 -5.38 -4.21
C GLY A 90 10.60 -6.42 -4.78
N PHE A 91 11.29 -6.08 -5.88
CA PHE A 91 12.32 -6.97 -6.44
C PHE A 91 13.49 -7.19 -5.47
N ALA A 92 13.95 -6.15 -4.77
CA ALA A 92 15.00 -6.29 -3.79
C ALA A 92 14.60 -7.23 -2.63
N LEU A 93 13.32 -7.18 -2.20
CA LEU A 93 12.79 -8.13 -1.22
C LEU A 93 12.80 -9.56 -1.75
N LEU A 94 12.33 -9.77 -2.99
CA LEU A 94 12.27 -11.09 -3.62
C LEU A 94 13.67 -11.70 -3.85
N CYS A 95 14.66 -10.85 -4.12
CA CYS A 95 16.04 -11.27 -4.36
C CYS A 95 16.91 -11.34 -3.09
N SER A 96 16.33 -11.11 -1.91
CA SER A 96 17.08 -11.19 -0.66
C SER A 96 17.54 -12.63 -0.40
N PRO A 97 18.83 -12.84 -0.03
CA PRO A 97 19.38 -14.19 0.15
C PRO A 97 18.70 -15.00 1.26
N THR A 98 18.24 -14.33 2.30
CA THR A 98 17.52 -14.92 3.42
C THR A 98 16.29 -14.11 3.78
N VAL A 99 15.35 -14.74 4.51
CA VAL A 99 14.16 -14.05 5.05
C VAL A 99 14.57 -12.90 5.98
N ARG A 100 15.62 -13.09 6.78
CA ARG A 100 16.16 -12.07 7.68
C ARG A 100 16.66 -10.83 6.91
N ASP A 101 17.37 -11.05 5.83
CA ASP A 101 17.86 -9.96 4.96
C ASP A 101 16.69 -9.21 4.33
N GLY A 102 15.70 -9.94 3.82
CA GLY A 102 14.47 -9.38 3.28
C GLY A 102 13.72 -8.53 4.30
N PHE A 103 13.56 -9.00 5.53
CA PHE A 103 12.89 -8.26 6.60
C PHE A 103 13.67 -7.01 7.01
N SER A 104 15.00 -7.09 7.08
CA SER A 104 15.87 -5.94 7.38
C SER A 104 15.75 -4.88 6.30
N LEU A 105 15.73 -5.30 5.02
CA LEU A 105 15.54 -4.43 3.89
C LEU A 105 14.12 -3.82 3.89
N ALA A 106 13.11 -4.64 4.21
CA ALA A 106 11.71 -4.18 4.30
C ALA A 106 11.59 -3.02 5.29
N VAL A 107 12.07 -3.17 6.50
CA VAL A 107 12.04 -2.11 7.53
C VAL A 107 12.79 -0.86 7.08
N ARG A 108 13.99 -1.04 6.53
CA ARG A 108 14.84 0.07 6.12
C ARG A 108 14.22 0.95 5.04
N TYR A 109 13.52 0.35 4.10
CA TYR A 109 12.98 1.03 2.93
C TYR A 109 11.45 1.06 2.86
N HIS A 110 10.77 0.70 3.96
CA HIS A 110 9.31 0.64 4.04
C HIS A 110 8.61 1.91 3.54
N SER A 111 9.16 3.07 3.88
CA SER A 111 8.59 4.37 3.47
C SER A 111 8.57 4.60 1.95
N LEU A 112 9.30 3.79 1.17
CA LEU A 112 9.22 3.84 -0.29
C LEU A 112 7.94 3.19 -0.83
N ALA A 113 7.37 2.26 -0.09
CA ALA A 113 6.22 1.46 -0.50
C ALA A 113 4.94 1.82 0.27
N THR A 114 5.03 1.94 1.59
CA THR A 114 3.86 2.16 2.46
C THR A 114 4.20 3.16 3.56
N PRO A 115 4.12 4.46 3.27
CA PRO A 115 4.59 5.50 4.20
C PRO A 115 3.58 5.91 5.27
N ILE A 116 2.46 5.20 5.40
CA ILE A 116 1.36 5.54 6.32
C ILE A 116 1.54 4.99 7.74
N PHE A 117 2.47 4.08 7.94
CA PHE A 117 2.83 3.55 9.26
C PHE A 117 4.30 3.10 9.28
N SER A 118 4.86 2.90 10.45
CA SER A 118 6.18 2.30 10.61
C SER A 118 6.07 0.80 10.88
N ILE A 119 7.13 0.06 10.50
CA ILE A 119 7.22 -1.37 10.79
C ILE A 119 8.52 -1.67 11.53
N ARG A 120 8.46 -2.65 12.41
CA ARG A 120 9.62 -3.25 13.06
C ARG A 120 9.44 -4.75 13.12
N TRP A 121 10.52 -5.49 13.26
CA TRP A 121 10.45 -6.91 13.48
C TRP A 121 11.47 -7.36 14.51
N ARG A 122 11.21 -8.51 15.11
CA ARG A 122 12.11 -9.20 16.03
C ARG A 122 12.11 -10.68 15.70
N GLU A 123 13.27 -11.29 15.80
CA GLU A 123 13.45 -12.74 15.69
C GLU A 123 13.54 -13.36 17.09
N THR A 124 12.93 -14.52 17.23
CA THR A 124 13.07 -15.45 18.34
C THR A 124 13.62 -16.77 17.83
N ALA A 125 13.87 -17.74 18.69
CA ALA A 125 14.32 -19.08 18.29
C ALA A 125 13.34 -19.78 17.33
N GLU A 126 12.05 -19.44 17.38
CA GLU A 126 10.98 -20.15 16.67
C GLU A 126 10.22 -19.27 15.67
N ASN A 127 10.26 -17.93 15.83
CA ASN A 127 9.36 -17.05 15.10
C ASN A 127 10.02 -15.72 14.69
N PHE A 128 9.51 -15.14 13.58
CA PHE A 128 9.66 -13.74 13.25
C PHE A 128 8.38 -13.00 13.67
N ILE A 129 8.52 -11.94 14.48
CA ILE A 129 7.40 -11.17 15.01
C ILE A 129 7.45 -9.76 14.43
N TRP A 130 6.39 -9.37 13.73
CA TRP A 130 6.22 -8.04 13.19
C TRP A 130 5.46 -7.15 14.16
N PHE A 131 5.89 -5.90 14.25
CA PHE A 131 5.24 -4.86 15.03
C PHE A 131 4.83 -3.73 14.08
N PHE A 132 3.58 -3.31 14.21
CA PHE A 132 2.98 -2.18 13.51
C PHE A 132 2.61 -1.14 14.56
N PRO A 133 3.59 -0.36 15.05
CA PRO A 133 3.29 0.64 16.07
C PRO A 133 2.38 1.72 15.48
N ASP A 134 1.42 2.15 16.29
CA ASP A 134 0.60 3.32 15.99
C ASP A 134 1.51 4.56 15.89
N VAL A 135 1.16 5.48 14.99
CA VAL A 135 1.91 6.69 14.69
C VAL A 135 1.24 7.88 15.36
#